data_c7a7423038f3c8ef796921098f7888d6
#
_entry.id   c7a7423038f3c8ef796921098f7888d6
#
_cell.length_a   1.000
_cell.length_b   1.000
_cell.length_c   1.000
_cell.angle_alpha   90.00
_cell.angle_beta   90.00
_cell.angle_gamma   90.00
#
_symmetry.space_group_name_H-M   'P 1'
#
loop_
_entity.id
_entity.type
_entity.pdbx_description
1 polymer ?
#
loop_
_entity_poly.entity_id
_entity_poly.type
_entity_poly.pdbx_seq_one_letter_code
_entity_poly.pdbx_strand_id
1 'polypeptide(L)'
;MAYPLGTVRTLLDTDHVTPATRQALQERLDKQPDWQGLTLRFFTPDEAELLKQLTARLLPQPADREQIDVINPVDHRLAHNESDGWRYDVLPADPDAWRMGLTAFQEAAQAQFGKPFTQLDSPQQDQLIGQMQQGTATGASLTALQSKHFFEDMLAELVSLYVSHPLAQEEMGYVGMADKPRWDRIGLNELEEREK
;
A
#
# COMPACT_ATOMS: atom_id res chain seq x y z
N MET A 1 17.08 6.95 -10.65
CA MET A 1 17.68 5.76 -11.32
C MET A 1 17.52 4.63 -10.33
N ALA A 2 16.87 3.51 -10.71
CA ALA A 2 16.67 2.37 -9.81
C ALA A 2 18.02 1.76 -9.42
N TYR A 3 18.11 1.20 -8.23
CA TYR A 3 19.28 0.43 -7.81
C TYR A 3 19.21 -1.00 -8.37
N PRO A 4 20.34 -1.69 -8.53
CA PRO A 4 20.37 -3.10 -8.84
C PRO A 4 19.61 -3.93 -7.80
N LEU A 5 18.96 -5.01 -8.23
CA LEU A 5 18.27 -5.93 -7.32
C LEU A 5 19.26 -6.48 -6.27
N GLY A 6 18.81 -6.50 -5.02
CA GLY A 6 19.61 -6.96 -3.88
C GLY A 6 20.48 -5.88 -3.22
N THR A 7 20.48 -4.65 -3.74
CA THR A 7 21.23 -3.52 -3.14
C THR A 7 20.84 -3.30 -1.69
N VAL A 8 19.53 -3.30 -1.38
CA VAL A 8 19.03 -3.11 -0.02
C VAL A 8 19.55 -4.22 0.92
N ARG A 9 19.42 -5.49 0.53
CA ARG A 9 19.91 -6.62 1.36
C ARG A 9 21.40 -6.51 1.61
N THR A 10 22.17 -6.11 0.59
CA THR A 10 23.61 -5.87 0.74
C THR A 10 23.90 -4.72 1.69
N LEU A 11 23.16 -3.61 1.62
CA LEU A 11 23.35 -2.46 2.51
C LEU A 11 23.01 -2.79 3.95
N LEU A 12 22.00 -3.63 4.20
CA LEU A 12 21.63 -4.05 5.55
C LEU A 12 22.75 -4.83 6.25
N ASP A 13 23.63 -5.50 5.51
CA ASP A 13 24.75 -6.24 6.06
C ASP A 13 26.00 -5.37 6.35
N THR A 14 25.92 -4.07 6.06
CA THR A 14 27.01 -3.12 6.28
C THR A 14 26.86 -2.31 7.56
N ASP A 15 27.86 -1.50 7.87
CA ASP A 15 27.84 -0.54 8.99
C ASP A 15 27.11 0.78 8.67
N HIS A 16 26.52 0.90 7.47
CA HIS A 16 25.71 2.05 7.06
C HIS A 16 24.36 2.11 7.77
N VAL A 17 23.92 1.00 8.36
CA VAL A 17 22.63 0.85 9.01
C VAL A 17 22.82 0.39 10.45
N THR A 18 22.18 1.09 11.41
CA THR A 18 22.25 0.67 12.80
C THR A 18 21.57 -0.69 13.05
N PRO A 19 21.93 -1.41 14.11
CA PRO A 19 21.31 -2.71 14.40
C PRO A 19 19.78 -2.64 14.56
N ALA A 20 19.24 -1.56 15.14
CA ALA A 20 17.79 -1.41 15.31
C ALA A 20 17.07 -1.23 13.98
N THR A 21 17.57 -0.37 13.10
CA THR A 21 17.02 -0.17 11.76
C THR A 21 17.19 -1.40 10.90
N ARG A 22 18.34 -2.07 10.97
CA ARG A 22 18.58 -3.35 10.29
C ARG A 22 17.53 -4.38 10.66
N GLN A 23 17.28 -4.58 11.96
CA GLN A 23 16.26 -5.52 12.41
C GLN A 23 14.87 -5.16 11.86
N ALA A 24 14.45 -3.90 11.97
CA ALA A 24 13.15 -3.47 11.48
C ALA A 24 12.97 -3.65 9.98
N LEU A 25 14.02 -3.41 9.19
CA LEU A 25 13.98 -3.59 7.74
C LEU A 25 14.04 -5.06 7.34
N GLN A 26 14.81 -5.89 8.03
CA GLN A 26 14.82 -7.35 7.82
C GLN A 26 13.45 -7.95 8.11
N GLU A 27 12.80 -7.56 9.22
CA GLU A 27 11.45 -8.02 9.54
C GLU A 27 10.45 -7.69 8.42
N ARG A 28 10.59 -6.55 7.74
CA ARG A 28 9.76 -6.20 6.58
C ARG A 28 10.08 -7.06 5.36
N LEU A 29 11.37 -7.33 5.11
CA LEU A 29 11.82 -8.16 3.99
C LEU A 29 11.43 -9.63 4.16
N ASP A 30 11.34 -10.12 5.39
CA ASP A 30 11.02 -11.52 5.70
C ASP A 30 9.49 -11.76 5.74
N LYS A 31 8.69 -10.71 5.81
CA LYS A 31 7.22 -10.80 5.71
C LYS A 31 6.81 -10.97 4.24
N GLN A 32 6.76 -12.22 3.81
CA GLN A 32 6.22 -12.56 2.49
C GLN A 32 4.70 -12.52 2.49
N PRO A 33 4.06 -12.03 1.42
CA PRO A 33 2.62 -12.11 1.29
C PRO A 33 2.21 -13.58 1.16
N ASP A 34 1.74 -14.17 2.25
CA ASP A 34 1.10 -15.48 2.21
C ASP A 34 -0.37 -15.33 1.81
N TRP A 35 -0.58 -15.22 0.51
CA TRP A 35 -1.92 -15.12 -0.06
C TRP A 35 -2.78 -16.38 0.15
N GLN A 36 -2.17 -17.50 0.54
CA GLN A 36 -2.87 -18.76 0.81
C GLN A 36 -3.12 -18.98 2.31
N GLY A 37 -2.30 -18.35 3.16
CA GLY A 37 -2.36 -18.45 4.62
C GLY A 37 -2.74 -17.14 5.32
N LEU A 38 -3.41 -16.20 4.62
CA LEU A 38 -3.88 -14.94 5.21
C LEU A 38 -4.73 -15.22 6.45
N THR A 39 -4.19 -14.96 7.62
CA THR A 39 -4.96 -14.93 8.85
C THR A 39 -5.64 -13.57 8.95
N LEU A 40 -6.67 -13.37 8.10
CA LEU A 40 -7.47 -12.17 8.11
C LEU A 40 -8.19 -12.06 9.46
N ARG A 41 -8.17 -10.88 10.04
CA ARG A 41 -8.83 -10.55 11.31
C ARG A 41 -9.97 -9.56 11.12
N PHE A 42 -9.85 -8.73 10.11
CA PHE A 42 -10.82 -7.69 9.79
C PHE A 42 -11.55 -7.98 8.49
N PHE A 43 -10.86 -8.16 7.38
CA PHE A 43 -11.48 -8.39 6.08
C PHE A 43 -12.04 -9.82 5.98
N THR A 44 -13.20 -9.94 5.34
CA THR A 44 -13.68 -11.23 4.86
C THR A 44 -12.82 -11.71 3.68
N PRO A 45 -12.83 -13.01 3.35
CA PRO A 45 -12.12 -13.53 2.17
C PRO A 45 -12.49 -12.81 0.86
N ASP A 46 -13.76 -12.45 0.68
CA ASP A 46 -14.24 -11.75 -0.52
C ASP A 46 -13.75 -10.31 -0.57
N GLU A 47 -13.74 -9.60 0.56
CA GLU A 47 -13.17 -8.25 0.67
C GLU A 47 -11.66 -8.26 0.42
N ALA A 48 -10.96 -9.25 0.94
CA ALA A 48 -9.52 -9.39 0.72
C ALA A 48 -9.19 -9.69 -0.76
N GLU A 49 -9.97 -10.55 -1.42
CA GLU A 49 -9.79 -10.83 -2.84
C GLU A 49 -10.07 -9.60 -3.71
N LEU A 50 -11.12 -8.82 -3.37
CA LEU A 50 -11.38 -7.55 -4.02
C LEU A 50 -10.22 -6.58 -3.82
N LEU A 51 -9.75 -6.41 -2.58
CA LEU A 51 -8.63 -5.53 -2.25
C LEU A 51 -7.34 -5.96 -2.95
N LYS A 52 -7.08 -7.25 -3.06
CA LYS A 52 -5.95 -7.80 -3.82
C LYS A 52 -5.99 -7.39 -5.29
N GLN A 53 -7.16 -7.47 -5.91
CA GLN A 53 -7.30 -7.04 -7.32
C GLN A 53 -7.21 -5.53 -7.48
N LEU A 54 -7.77 -4.75 -6.54
CA LEU A 54 -7.58 -3.29 -6.51
C LEU A 54 -6.10 -2.92 -6.39
N THR A 55 -5.38 -3.54 -5.46
CA THR A 55 -3.94 -3.26 -5.28
C THR A 55 -3.13 -3.66 -6.51
N ALA A 56 -3.46 -4.75 -7.17
CA ALA A 56 -2.80 -5.16 -8.42
C ALA A 56 -2.99 -4.14 -9.56
N ARG A 57 -4.09 -3.36 -9.55
CA ARG A 57 -4.32 -2.27 -10.53
C ARG A 57 -3.66 -0.96 -10.11
N LEU A 58 -3.68 -0.63 -8.82
CA LEU A 58 -3.17 0.63 -8.27
C LEU A 58 -1.65 0.61 -8.09
N LEU A 59 -1.10 -0.53 -7.69
CA LEU A 59 0.32 -0.74 -7.37
C LEU A 59 0.81 -2.00 -8.12
N PRO A 60 0.96 -1.93 -9.45
CA PRO A 60 1.38 -3.10 -10.22
C PRO A 60 2.81 -3.50 -9.84
N GLN A 61 2.95 -4.73 -9.37
CA GLN A 61 4.24 -5.30 -9.00
C GLN A 61 4.67 -6.34 -10.05
N PRO A 62 5.94 -6.30 -10.52
CA PRO A 62 6.44 -7.29 -11.47
C PRO A 62 6.32 -8.72 -10.92
N ALA A 63 5.78 -9.64 -11.73
CA ALA A 63 5.54 -11.02 -11.30
C ALA A 63 6.85 -11.84 -11.06
N ASP A 64 7.96 -11.37 -11.61
CA ASP A 64 9.29 -11.98 -11.49
C ASP A 64 10.07 -11.46 -10.26
N ARG A 65 9.44 -10.65 -9.42
CA ARG A 65 10.03 -10.09 -8.21
C ARG A 65 9.29 -10.52 -6.95
N GLU A 66 9.97 -10.39 -5.84
CA GLU A 66 9.36 -10.50 -4.51
C GLU A 66 8.22 -9.50 -4.38
N GLN A 67 7.05 -9.97 -3.97
CA GLN A 67 5.86 -9.12 -3.84
C GLN A 67 5.84 -8.43 -2.47
N ILE A 68 5.42 -7.18 -2.45
CA ILE A 68 5.25 -6.40 -1.22
C ILE A 68 3.81 -6.56 -0.74
N ASP A 69 3.67 -7.02 0.49
CA ASP A 69 2.36 -7.15 1.14
C ASP A 69 1.89 -5.80 1.70
N VAL A 70 0.80 -5.30 1.16
CA VAL A 70 0.13 -4.09 1.66
C VAL A 70 -1.24 -4.40 2.28
N ILE A 71 -1.74 -5.63 2.18
CA ILE A 71 -3.08 -6.01 2.65
C ILE A 71 -3.06 -6.42 4.12
N ASN A 72 -2.12 -7.29 4.52
CA ASN A 72 -2.01 -7.71 5.92
C ASN A 72 -1.78 -6.56 6.90
N PRO A 73 -0.93 -5.55 6.60
CA PRO A 73 -0.79 -4.38 7.45
C PRO A 73 -2.10 -3.60 7.63
N VAL A 74 -2.87 -3.41 6.55
CA VAL A 74 -4.19 -2.75 6.62
C VAL A 74 -5.17 -3.58 7.45
N ASP A 75 -5.27 -4.89 7.18
CA ASP A 75 -6.12 -5.81 7.94
C ASP A 75 -5.80 -5.77 9.44
N HIS A 76 -4.50 -5.84 9.78
CA HIS A 76 -4.04 -5.78 11.17
C HIS A 76 -4.43 -4.45 11.83
N ARG A 77 -4.14 -3.32 11.18
CA ARG A 77 -4.46 -1.99 11.70
C ARG A 77 -5.96 -1.83 11.99
N LEU A 78 -6.80 -2.21 11.03
CA LEU A 78 -8.24 -2.10 11.14
C LEU A 78 -8.82 -3.05 12.22
N ALA A 79 -8.27 -4.26 12.33
CA ALA A 79 -8.67 -5.23 13.36
C ALA A 79 -8.38 -4.74 14.79
N HIS A 80 -7.33 -3.93 14.98
CA HIS A 80 -6.97 -3.34 16.25
C HIS A 80 -7.55 -1.93 16.47
N ASN A 81 -8.37 -1.44 15.52
CA ASN A 81 -8.93 -0.08 15.54
C ASN A 81 -7.85 0.99 15.71
N GLU A 82 -6.66 0.75 15.13
CA GLU A 82 -5.57 1.72 15.11
C GLU A 82 -5.85 2.76 14.02
N SER A 83 -5.58 4.04 14.33
CA SER A 83 -5.75 5.17 13.42
C SER A 83 -4.53 6.08 13.54
N ASP A 84 -4.20 6.79 12.48
CA ASP A 84 -3.21 7.87 12.49
C ASP A 84 -3.74 9.16 13.12
N GLY A 85 -5.03 9.16 13.51
CA GLY A 85 -5.70 10.30 14.13
C GLY A 85 -6.24 11.32 13.14
N TRP A 86 -6.13 11.06 11.84
CA TRP A 86 -6.65 11.93 10.79
C TRP A 86 -7.68 11.20 9.92
N ARG A 87 -8.71 11.89 9.46
CA ARG A 87 -9.68 11.43 8.46
C ARG A 87 -10.47 12.59 7.90
N TYR A 88 -11.09 12.42 6.76
CA TYR A 88 -12.10 13.35 6.26
C TYR A 88 -13.35 13.31 7.15
N ASP A 89 -13.90 14.48 7.50
CA ASP A 89 -15.07 14.63 8.36
C ASP A 89 -16.34 13.97 7.81
N VAL A 90 -16.42 13.79 6.50
CA VAL A 90 -17.53 13.14 5.81
C VAL A 90 -17.46 11.61 5.82
N LEU A 91 -16.34 11.04 6.25
CA LEU A 91 -16.16 9.59 6.38
C LEU A 91 -16.38 9.14 7.83
N PRO A 92 -16.96 7.95 8.04
CA PRO A 92 -17.01 7.34 9.37
C PRO A 92 -15.60 6.93 9.85
N ALA A 93 -15.50 6.26 10.99
CA ALA A 93 -14.25 5.68 11.46
C ALA A 93 -13.68 4.70 10.42
N ASP A 94 -12.34 4.57 10.38
CA ASP A 94 -11.63 3.81 9.35
C ASP A 94 -12.21 2.41 9.09
N PRO A 95 -12.50 1.57 10.11
CA PRO A 95 -13.08 0.25 9.85
C PRO A 95 -14.39 0.31 9.06
N ASP A 96 -15.26 1.24 9.40
CA ASP A 96 -16.54 1.43 8.70
C ASP A 96 -16.35 2.03 7.32
N ALA A 97 -15.44 3.00 7.18
CA ALA A 97 -15.09 3.61 5.89
C ALA A 97 -14.56 2.56 4.90
N TRP A 98 -13.67 1.67 5.35
CA TRP A 98 -13.14 0.60 4.52
C TRP A 98 -14.22 -0.39 4.06
N ARG A 99 -15.12 -0.83 4.96
CA ARG A 99 -16.24 -1.71 4.59
C ARG A 99 -17.18 -1.05 3.61
N MET A 100 -17.56 0.20 3.87
CA MET A 100 -18.42 0.98 2.98
C MET A 100 -17.77 1.18 1.60
N GLY A 101 -16.48 1.47 1.57
CA GLY A 101 -15.74 1.67 0.32
C GLY A 101 -15.64 0.40 -0.52
N LEU A 102 -15.27 -0.73 0.09
CA LEU A 102 -15.23 -2.02 -0.63
C LEU A 102 -16.62 -2.45 -1.10
N THR A 103 -17.66 -2.21 -0.30
CA THR A 103 -19.05 -2.45 -0.70
C THR A 103 -19.43 -1.58 -1.90
N ALA A 104 -19.03 -0.29 -1.91
CA ALA A 104 -19.32 0.61 -3.02
C ALA A 104 -18.67 0.16 -4.34
N PHE A 105 -17.45 -0.41 -4.30
CA PHE A 105 -16.84 -1.02 -5.49
C PHE A 105 -17.66 -2.19 -6.01
N GLN A 106 -18.18 -3.05 -5.16
CA GLN A 106 -19.03 -4.18 -5.56
C GLN A 106 -20.38 -3.71 -6.11
N GLU A 107 -21.02 -2.73 -5.47
CA GLU A 107 -22.28 -2.14 -5.93
C GLU A 107 -22.12 -1.51 -7.32
N ALA A 108 -21.05 -0.73 -7.53
CA ALA A 108 -20.76 -0.11 -8.80
C ALA A 108 -20.48 -1.15 -9.90
N ALA A 109 -19.73 -2.21 -9.59
CA ALA A 109 -19.48 -3.31 -10.51
C ALA A 109 -20.78 -4.03 -10.91
N GLN A 110 -21.62 -4.33 -9.93
CA GLN A 110 -22.88 -4.99 -10.15
C GLN A 110 -23.85 -4.11 -10.96
N ALA A 111 -23.94 -2.83 -10.63
CA ALA A 111 -24.83 -1.89 -11.32
C ALA A 111 -24.44 -1.66 -12.78
N GLN A 112 -23.12 -1.58 -13.07
CA GLN A 112 -22.63 -1.19 -14.39
C GLN A 112 -22.38 -2.38 -15.32
N PHE A 113 -21.92 -3.51 -14.75
CA PHE A 113 -21.50 -4.68 -15.54
C PHE A 113 -22.26 -5.97 -15.21
N GLY A 114 -23.14 -5.97 -14.19
CA GLY A 114 -23.90 -7.16 -13.77
C GLY A 114 -23.03 -8.26 -13.18
N LYS A 115 -21.81 -7.94 -12.73
CA LYS A 115 -20.82 -8.89 -12.20
C LYS A 115 -20.10 -8.28 -10.99
N PRO A 116 -19.61 -9.11 -10.06
CA PRO A 116 -18.75 -8.62 -8.99
C PRO A 116 -17.43 -8.07 -9.56
N PHE A 117 -16.81 -7.12 -8.85
CA PHE A 117 -15.55 -6.49 -9.26
C PHE A 117 -14.45 -7.50 -9.60
N THR A 118 -14.37 -8.58 -8.84
CA THR A 118 -13.38 -9.65 -9.03
C THR A 118 -13.53 -10.46 -10.31
N GLN A 119 -14.67 -10.34 -11.00
CA GLN A 119 -14.95 -11.02 -12.28
C GLN A 119 -14.88 -10.07 -13.49
N LEU A 120 -14.53 -8.81 -13.26
CA LEU A 120 -14.33 -7.81 -14.30
C LEU A 120 -12.97 -8.00 -14.96
N ASP A 121 -12.87 -7.66 -16.24
CA ASP A 121 -11.57 -7.54 -16.90
C ASP A 121 -10.84 -6.27 -16.46
N SER A 122 -9.54 -6.20 -16.77
CA SER A 122 -8.70 -5.07 -16.36
C SER A 122 -9.21 -3.70 -16.82
N PRO A 123 -9.69 -3.50 -18.05
CA PRO A 123 -10.27 -2.23 -18.49
C PRO A 123 -11.52 -1.83 -17.68
N GLN A 124 -12.39 -2.78 -17.35
CA GLN A 124 -13.59 -2.55 -16.56
C GLN A 124 -13.23 -2.18 -15.10
N GLN A 125 -12.24 -2.88 -14.52
CA GLN A 125 -11.71 -2.55 -13.21
C GLN A 125 -11.13 -1.12 -13.18
N ASP A 126 -10.30 -0.78 -14.17
CA ASP A 126 -9.70 0.56 -14.28
C ASP A 126 -10.75 1.66 -14.45
N GLN A 127 -11.81 1.38 -15.20
CA GLN A 127 -12.93 2.30 -15.35
C GLN A 127 -13.61 2.58 -14.02
N LEU A 128 -13.92 1.54 -13.24
CA LEU A 128 -14.54 1.71 -11.90
C LEU A 128 -13.61 2.42 -10.92
N ILE A 129 -12.33 2.09 -10.92
CA ILE A 129 -11.32 2.77 -10.08
C ILE A 129 -11.31 4.28 -10.41
N GLY A 130 -11.28 4.63 -11.69
CA GLY A 130 -11.36 6.03 -12.12
C GLY A 130 -12.65 6.73 -11.73
N GLN A 131 -13.78 6.04 -11.75
CA GLN A 131 -15.07 6.57 -11.31
C GLN A 131 -15.13 6.79 -9.80
N MET A 132 -14.57 5.87 -9.00
CA MET A 132 -14.44 6.05 -7.54
C MET A 132 -13.58 7.27 -7.22
N GLN A 133 -12.44 7.41 -7.88
CA GLN A 133 -11.54 8.56 -7.76
C GLN A 133 -12.24 9.90 -8.07
N GLN A 134 -13.10 9.91 -9.08
CA GLN A 134 -13.85 11.11 -9.52
C GLN A 134 -15.13 11.35 -8.71
N GLY A 135 -15.55 10.40 -7.86
CA GLY A 135 -16.82 10.45 -7.17
C GLY A 135 -18.03 10.28 -8.12
N THR A 136 -17.85 9.61 -9.25
CA THR A 136 -18.90 9.37 -10.26
C THR A 136 -19.39 7.93 -10.30
N ALA A 137 -18.85 7.05 -9.44
CA ALA A 137 -19.31 5.67 -9.33
C ALA A 137 -20.78 5.62 -8.87
N THR A 138 -21.54 4.70 -9.46
CA THR A 138 -22.93 4.44 -9.08
C THR A 138 -22.98 3.36 -8.01
N GLY A 139 -23.45 3.71 -6.83
CA GLY A 139 -23.63 2.79 -5.70
C GLY A 139 -24.38 3.55 -4.59
N ALA A 140 -24.98 2.83 -3.65
CA ALA A 140 -25.76 3.42 -2.56
C ALA A 140 -24.96 3.63 -1.27
N SER A 141 -23.86 2.87 -1.11
CA SER A 141 -23.09 2.85 0.15
C SER A 141 -22.27 4.11 0.39
N LEU A 142 -21.87 4.83 -0.66
CA LEU A 142 -21.12 6.09 -0.56
C LEU A 142 -21.75 7.20 -1.40
N THR A 143 -21.79 8.41 -0.85
CA THR A 143 -22.03 9.61 -1.66
C THR A 143 -20.83 9.89 -2.58
N ALA A 144 -21.01 10.75 -3.59
CA ALA A 144 -19.93 11.15 -4.50
C ALA A 144 -18.71 11.71 -3.76
N LEU A 145 -18.92 12.53 -2.74
CA LEU A 145 -17.85 13.13 -1.94
C LEU A 145 -17.14 12.07 -1.08
N GLN A 146 -17.91 11.19 -0.43
CA GLN A 146 -17.34 10.09 0.35
C GLN A 146 -16.56 9.12 -0.51
N SER A 147 -17.04 8.79 -1.72
CA SER A 147 -16.34 7.94 -2.68
C SER A 147 -14.96 8.50 -3.02
N LYS A 148 -14.89 9.80 -3.35
CA LYS A 148 -13.63 10.48 -3.66
C LYS A 148 -12.67 10.45 -2.48
N HIS A 149 -13.12 10.83 -1.29
CA HIS A 149 -12.27 10.89 -0.10
C HIS A 149 -11.85 9.50 0.39
N PHE A 150 -12.74 8.51 0.33
CA PHE A 150 -12.35 7.13 0.60
C PHE A 150 -11.25 6.65 -0.35
N PHE A 151 -11.39 6.96 -1.64
CA PHE A 151 -10.37 6.59 -2.63
C PHE A 151 -9.01 7.25 -2.31
N GLU A 152 -9.02 8.53 -1.96
CA GLU A 152 -7.81 9.28 -1.56
C GLU A 152 -7.15 8.67 -0.33
N ASP A 153 -7.91 8.35 0.73
CA ASP A 153 -7.39 7.71 1.95
C ASP A 153 -6.85 6.31 1.68
N MET A 154 -7.63 5.47 1.02
CA MET A 154 -7.22 4.12 0.63
C MET A 154 -5.93 4.14 -0.17
N LEU A 155 -5.85 4.99 -1.19
CA LEU A 155 -4.66 5.09 -2.04
C LEU A 155 -3.46 5.60 -1.24
N ALA A 156 -3.63 6.61 -0.40
CA ALA A 156 -2.55 7.14 0.44
C ALA A 156 -1.99 6.09 1.38
N GLU A 157 -2.84 5.30 2.04
CA GLU A 157 -2.41 4.21 2.92
C GLU A 157 -1.66 3.12 2.15
N LEU A 158 -2.23 2.62 1.05
CA LEU A 158 -1.61 1.57 0.24
C LEU A 158 -0.26 2.01 -0.34
N VAL A 159 -0.17 3.24 -0.87
CA VAL A 159 1.08 3.81 -1.38
C VAL A 159 2.10 3.99 -0.27
N SER A 160 1.70 4.49 0.90
CA SER A 160 2.60 4.66 2.04
C SER A 160 3.22 3.34 2.50
N LEU A 161 2.40 2.28 2.59
CA LEU A 161 2.87 0.93 2.91
C LEU A 161 3.84 0.41 1.85
N TYR A 162 3.53 0.60 0.57
CA TYR A 162 4.36 0.17 -0.54
C TYR A 162 5.70 0.90 -0.56
N VAL A 163 5.71 2.24 -0.58
CA VAL A 163 6.95 3.02 -0.72
C VAL A 163 7.83 3.00 0.53
N SER A 164 7.26 2.65 1.70
CA SER A 164 8.05 2.45 2.91
C SER A 164 8.77 1.10 2.95
N HIS A 165 8.43 0.18 2.04
CA HIS A 165 9.06 -1.13 1.98
C HIS A 165 10.44 -1.06 1.33
N PRO A 166 11.47 -1.74 1.88
CA PRO A 166 12.84 -1.66 1.36
C PRO A 166 12.99 -2.05 -0.12
N LEU A 167 12.22 -3.03 -0.61
CA LEU A 167 12.24 -3.43 -2.02
C LEU A 167 11.70 -2.35 -2.95
N ALA A 168 10.65 -1.63 -2.55
CA ALA A 168 10.14 -0.49 -3.32
C ALA A 168 11.14 0.67 -3.31
N GLN A 169 11.80 0.91 -2.18
CA GLN A 169 12.85 1.93 -2.08
C GLN A 169 14.03 1.62 -3.02
N GLU A 170 14.44 0.35 -3.10
CA GLU A 170 15.46 -0.11 -4.06
C GLU A 170 15.03 0.19 -5.51
N GLU A 171 13.78 -0.13 -5.86
CA GLU A 171 13.23 0.12 -7.18
C GLU A 171 13.17 1.61 -7.54
N MET A 172 12.80 2.45 -6.57
CA MET A 172 12.77 3.90 -6.73
C MET A 172 14.16 4.56 -6.71
N GLY A 173 15.20 3.82 -6.37
CA GLY A 173 16.55 4.38 -6.21
C GLY A 173 16.72 5.17 -4.93
N TYR A 174 15.94 4.85 -3.90
CA TYR A 174 16.02 5.49 -2.60
C TYR A 174 16.65 4.57 -1.56
N VAL A 175 17.75 4.99 -0.96
CA VAL A 175 18.47 4.28 0.11
C VAL A 175 18.49 5.09 1.41
N GLY A 176 17.41 5.79 1.69
CA GLY A 176 17.27 6.67 2.85
C GLY A 176 17.22 5.97 4.22
N MET A 177 17.63 4.73 4.30
CA MET A 177 17.76 3.96 5.54
C MET A 177 19.06 4.25 6.31
N ALA A 178 19.79 5.28 5.91
CA ALA A 178 20.98 5.70 6.60
C ALA A 178 20.58 6.38 7.92
N ASP A 179 20.79 5.68 9.00
CA ASP A 179 20.50 6.12 10.35
C ASP A 179 21.78 6.21 11.22
N LYS A 180 22.91 6.55 10.61
CA LYS A 180 24.11 6.86 11.36
C LYS A 180 23.82 7.93 12.39
N PRO A 181 24.44 7.87 13.59
CA PRO A 181 24.18 8.82 14.69
C PRO A 181 24.42 10.28 14.35
N ARG A 182 25.16 10.52 13.28
CA ARG A 182 25.45 11.88 12.78
C ARG A 182 25.80 11.83 11.30
N TRP A 183 25.64 12.94 10.64
CA TRP A 183 26.25 13.21 9.35
C TRP A 183 27.73 13.55 9.56
N ASP A 184 28.62 12.89 8.83
CA ASP A 184 30.06 13.16 8.91
C ASP A 184 30.47 14.37 8.05
N ARG A 185 29.68 14.62 6.98
CA ARG A 185 29.87 15.80 6.11
C ARG A 185 28.52 16.43 5.81
N ILE A 186 28.39 17.67 6.24
CA ILE A 186 27.25 18.53 5.90
C ILE A 186 27.83 19.81 5.35
N GLY A 187 28.11 19.85 4.06
CA GLY A 187 28.59 21.04 3.35
C GLY A 187 27.82 21.26 2.05
N LEU A 188 27.84 22.48 1.57
CA LEU A 188 27.24 22.81 0.28
C LEU A 188 27.99 22.05 -0.82
N ASN A 189 27.28 21.21 -1.58
CA ASN A 189 27.83 20.35 -2.64
C ASN A 189 28.83 19.27 -2.16
N GLU A 190 28.81 18.89 -0.89
CA GLU A 190 29.53 17.74 -0.39
C GLU A 190 28.60 16.53 -0.28
N LEU A 191 29.11 15.37 -0.70
CA LEU A 191 28.43 14.08 -0.52
C LEU A 191 29.13 13.29 0.58
N GLU A 192 28.35 12.56 1.35
CA GLU A 192 28.88 11.54 2.27
C GLU A 192 29.67 10.46 1.48
N GLU A 193 30.70 9.88 2.10
CA GLU A 193 31.50 8.81 1.47
C GLU A 193 30.64 7.65 0.96
N ARG A 194 29.55 7.36 1.67
CA ARG A 194 28.58 6.31 1.33
C ARG A 194 27.67 6.65 0.14
N GLU A 195 27.66 7.89 -0.29
CA GLU A 195 26.83 8.37 -1.41
C GLU A 195 27.65 8.56 -2.70
N LYS A 196 28.92 8.25 -2.62
CA LYS A 196 29.85 8.25 -3.76
C LYS A 196 29.89 6.88 -4.41
#